data_12ea76c0012a2bf9a29ffe4b46f09d46
#
_entry.id   12ea76c0012a2bf9a29ffe4b46f09d46
#
_cell.length_a   1.000
_cell.length_b   1.000
_cell.length_c   1.000
_cell.angle_alpha   90.00
_cell.angle_beta   90.00
_cell.angle_gamma   90.00
#
_symmetry.space_group_name_H-M   'P 1'
#
loop_
_entity.id
_entity.type
_entity.pdbx_description
1 polymer ?
#
loop_
_entity_poly.entity_id
_entity_poly.type
_entity_poly.pdbx_seq_one_letter_code
_entity_poly.pdbx_strand_id
1 'polypeptide(L)'
;MVLEIAQIDIKSGQEAEFEAGVAKAAPYFKRAKGCTSLSLQRSVEKPSRYRLFIAWDTVENHTVDFRSSADFQEWRKLVAHTFDGTPEVEHVSEVLKAF
;
A
#
# COMPACT_ATOMS: atom_id res chain seq x y z
N MET A 1 4.91 7.59 -14.73
CA MET A 1 4.77 7.27 -13.30
C MET A 1 3.29 7.23 -12.94
N VAL A 2 2.91 6.26 -12.14
CA VAL A 2 1.56 6.14 -11.61
C VAL A 2 1.62 6.07 -10.10
N LEU A 3 0.54 6.48 -9.43
CA LEU A 3 0.41 6.38 -7.98
C LEU A 3 -0.64 5.34 -7.66
N GLU A 4 -0.24 4.30 -6.94
CA GLU A 4 -1.18 3.33 -6.38
C GLU A 4 -1.77 3.91 -5.11
N ILE A 5 -3.09 3.85 -4.99
CA ILE A 5 -3.81 4.20 -3.76
C ILE A 5 -4.55 2.95 -3.29
N ALA A 6 -4.16 2.41 -2.15
CA ALA A 6 -4.81 1.26 -1.55
C ALA A 6 -5.57 1.70 -0.31
N GLN A 7 -6.90 1.66 -0.35
CA GLN A 7 -7.74 1.93 0.82
C GLN A 7 -7.93 0.64 1.60
N ILE A 8 -7.52 0.64 2.86
CA ILE A 8 -7.51 -0.53 3.71
C ILE A 8 -8.20 -0.21 5.03
N ASP A 9 -9.30 -0.89 5.31
CA ASP A 9 -9.93 -0.82 6.62
C ASP A 9 -9.32 -1.91 7.52
N ILE A 10 -9.04 -1.54 8.76
CA ILE A 10 -8.36 -2.41 9.73
C ILE A 10 -9.32 -2.76 10.84
N LYS A 11 -9.26 -4.01 11.33
CA LYS A 11 -10.04 -4.47 12.46
C LYS A 11 -9.75 -3.60 13.68
N SER A 12 -10.81 -3.23 14.39
CA SER A 12 -10.69 -2.41 15.59
C SER A 12 -9.74 -3.05 16.60
N GLY A 13 -8.77 -2.28 17.08
CA GLY A 13 -7.74 -2.75 18.01
C GLY A 13 -6.49 -3.29 17.36
N GLN A 14 -6.46 -3.45 16.03
CA GLN A 14 -5.29 -3.98 15.31
C GLN A 14 -4.55 -2.90 14.50
N GLU A 15 -4.87 -1.64 14.72
CA GLU A 15 -4.26 -0.54 13.99
C GLU A 15 -2.74 -0.47 14.19
N ALA A 16 -2.28 -0.60 15.43
CA ALA A 16 -0.85 -0.55 15.74
C ALA A 16 -0.09 -1.73 15.11
N GLU A 17 -0.69 -2.91 15.08
CA GLU A 17 -0.10 -4.09 14.45
C GLU A 17 0.01 -3.91 12.93
N PHE A 18 -1.03 -3.35 12.32
CA PHE A 18 -1.01 -3.03 10.90
C PHE A 18 0.11 -2.03 10.56
N GLU A 19 0.21 -0.94 11.33
CA GLU A 19 1.25 0.07 11.12
C GLU A 19 2.65 -0.53 11.26
N ALA A 20 2.86 -1.39 12.27
CA ALA A 20 4.12 -2.09 12.44
C ALA A 20 4.44 -3.03 11.27
N GLY A 21 3.40 -3.70 10.75
CA GLY A 21 3.54 -4.58 9.59
C GLY A 21 3.95 -3.82 8.33
N VAL A 22 3.36 -2.65 8.10
CA VAL A 22 3.74 -1.77 6.98
C VAL A 22 5.20 -1.34 7.11
N ALA A 23 5.61 -0.91 8.30
CA ALA A 23 6.99 -0.51 8.55
C ALA A 23 7.98 -1.65 8.26
N LYS A 24 7.66 -2.88 8.69
CA LYS A 24 8.46 -4.07 8.41
C LYS A 24 8.52 -4.40 6.93
N ALA A 25 7.45 -4.13 6.20
CA ALA A 25 7.38 -4.45 4.77
C ALA A 25 8.05 -3.39 3.88
N ALA A 26 8.39 -2.22 4.41
CA ALA A 26 8.97 -1.14 3.62
C ALA A 26 10.17 -1.60 2.75
N PRO A 27 11.11 -2.42 3.23
CA PRO A 27 12.20 -2.91 2.38
C PRO A 27 11.75 -3.71 1.16
N TYR A 28 10.63 -4.43 1.26
CA TYR A 28 10.08 -5.21 0.14
C TYR A 28 9.65 -4.29 -1.00
N PHE A 29 9.02 -3.17 -0.66
CA PHE A 29 8.62 -2.17 -1.65
C PHE A 29 9.82 -1.40 -2.17
N LYS A 30 10.78 -1.05 -1.31
CA LYS A 30 11.95 -0.28 -1.69
C LYS A 30 12.79 -0.98 -2.77
N ARG A 31 12.86 -2.31 -2.72
CA ARG A 31 13.61 -3.10 -3.71
C ARG A 31 12.76 -3.61 -4.86
N ALA A 32 11.46 -3.36 -4.85
CA ALA A 32 10.59 -3.79 -5.93
C ALA A 32 10.86 -3.00 -7.20
N LYS A 33 10.84 -3.68 -8.35
CA LYS A 33 11.08 -3.06 -9.64
C LYS A 33 10.10 -1.93 -9.90
N GLY A 34 10.61 -0.73 -10.16
CA GLY A 34 9.81 0.44 -10.51
C GLY A 34 9.15 1.14 -9.33
N CYS A 35 9.29 0.66 -8.11
CA CYS A 35 8.76 1.34 -6.92
C CYS A 35 9.68 2.47 -6.50
N THR A 36 9.15 3.69 -6.40
CA THR A 36 9.95 4.88 -6.08
C THR A 36 9.59 5.53 -4.75
N SER A 37 8.39 5.25 -4.20
CA SER A 37 8.00 5.78 -2.89
C SER A 37 6.90 4.95 -2.27
N LEU A 38 6.81 5.01 -0.94
CA LEU A 38 5.77 4.39 -0.15
C LEU A 38 5.45 5.29 1.02
N SER A 39 4.18 5.61 1.21
CA SER A 39 3.72 6.28 2.42
C SER A 39 2.39 5.70 2.89
N LEU A 40 2.18 5.72 4.20
CA LEU A 40 0.94 5.29 4.81
C LEU A 40 0.27 6.51 5.43
N GLN A 41 -1.00 6.72 5.08
CA GLN A 41 -1.82 7.79 5.63
C GLN A 41 -2.98 7.16 6.40
N ARG A 42 -3.39 7.79 7.49
CA ARG A 42 -4.54 7.37 8.28
C ARG A 42 -5.65 8.39 8.11
N SER A 43 -6.90 7.94 7.90
CA SER A 43 -8.03 8.85 7.85
C SER A 43 -8.19 9.58 9.18
N VAL A 44 -8.37 10.90 9.12
CA VAL A 44 -8.62 11.70 10.32
C VAL A 44 -10.02 11.41 10.87
N GLU A 45 -11.01 11.24 9.98
CA GLU A 45 -12.41 11.01 10.36
C GLU A 45 -12.70 9.56 10.72
N LYS A 46 -12.00 8.59 10.09
CA LYS A 46 -12.21 7.16 10.31
C LYS A 46 -10.91 6.51 10.78
N PRO A 47 -10.67 6.42 12.09
CA PRO A 47 -9.35 6.05 12.62
C PRO A 47 -8.87 4.64 12.27
N SER A 48 -9.75 3.75 11.82
CA SER A 48 -9.37 2.41 11.38
C SER A 48 -9.22 2.30 9.87
N ARG A 49 -9.37 3.40 9.14
CA ARG A 49 -9.18 3.44 7.69
C ARG A 49 -7.84 4.05 7.32
N TYR A 50 -7.09 3.34 6.50
CA TYR A 50 -5.78 3.76 6.02
C TYR A 50 -5.75 3.83 4.51
N ARG A 51 -4.81 4.62 3.98
CA ARG A 51 -4.47 4.60 2.57
C ARG A 51 -2.97 4.48 2.42
N LEU A 52 -2.55 3.51 1.61
CA LEU A 52 -1.17 3.40 1.14
C LEU A 52 -1.04 4.16 -0.17
N PHE A 53 -0.02 4.98 -0.26
CA PHE A 53 0.34 5.70 -1.47
C PHE A 53 1.68 5.17 -1.94
N ILE A 54 1.71 4.48 -3.06
CA ILE A 54 2.91 3.84 -3.58
C ILE A 54 3.12 4.31 -5.02
N ALA A 55 4.27 4.92 -5.28
CA ALA A 55 4.60 5.38 -6.63
C ALA A 55 5.34 4.29 -7.39
N TRP A 56 4.89 4.03 -8.61
CA TRP A 56 5.45 3.04 -9.53
C TRP A 56 5.78 3.69 -10.86
N ASP A 57 6.85 3.23 -11.53
CA ASP A 57 7.16 3.71 -12.87
C ASP A 57 6.05 3.34 -13.85
N THR A 58 5.50 2.13 -13.73
CA THR A 58 4.39 1.66 -14.56
C THR A 58 3.37 0.90 -13.71
N VAL A 59 2.13 0.77 -14.20
CA VAL A 59 1.10 -0.05 -13.55
C VAL A 59 1.57 -1.51 -13.45
N GLU A 60 2.24 -2.01 -14.49
CA GLU A 60 2.68 -3.41 -14.57
C GLU A 60 3.75 -3.74 -13.54
N ASN A 61 4.57 -2.78 -13.14
CA ASN A 61 5.52 -2.99 -12.04
C ASN A 61 4.79 -3.43 -10.77
N HIS A 62 3.61 -2.90 -10.52
CA HIS A 62 2.78 -3.31 -9.38
C HIS A 62 1.99 -4.57 -9.68
N THR A 63 1.18 -4.54 -10.73
CA THR A 63 0.15 -5.57 -10.97
C THR A 63 0.72 -6.88 -11.49
N VAL A 64 1.90 -6.86 -12.10
CA VAL A 64 2.57 -8.05 -12.64
C VAL A 64 3.82 -8.37 -11.81
N ASP A 65 4.81 -7.49 -11.84
CA ASP A 65 6.12 -7.78 -11.24
C ASP A 65 6.04 -7.98 -9.73
N PHE A 66 5.44 -7.02 -9.01
CA PHE A 66 5.37 -7.11 -7.55
C PHE A 66 4.40 -8.18 -7.09
N ARG A 67 3.20 -8.24 -7.67
CA ARG A 67 2.19 -9.24 -7.28
C ARG A 67 2.63 -10.67 -7.51
N SER A 68 3.54 -10.91 -8.45
CA SER A 68 4.10 -12.24 -8.72
C SER A 68 5.30 -12.56 -7.84
N SER A 69 5.77 -11.62 -7.03
CA SER A 69 6.99 -11.78 -6.26
C SER A 69 6.77 -12.49 -4.92
N ALA A 70 7.85 -13.09 -4.40
CA ALA A 70 7.85 -13.63 -3.05
C ALA A 70 7.64 -12.52 -2.01
N ASP A 71 8.15 -11.32 -2.27
CA ASP A 71 8.01 -10.17 -1.38
C ASP A 71 6.55 -9.75 -1.20
N PHE A 72 5.72 -9.89 -2.23
CA PHE A 72 4.28 -9.63 -2.10
C PHE A 72 3.64 -10.59 -1.10
N GLN A 73 4.01 -11.87 -1.13
CA GLN A 73 3.50 -12.85 -0.18
C GLN A 73 3.96 -12.55 1.25
N GLU A 74 5.21 -12.10 1.42
CA GLU A 74 5.72 -11.69 2.72
C GLU A 74 4.97 -10.45 3.24
N TRP A 75 4.68 -9.49 2.36
CA TRP A 75 3.86 -8.34 2.69
C TRP A 75 2.48 -8.77 3.21
N ARG A 76 1.80 -9.66 2.49
CA ARG A 76 0.49 -10.15 2.89
C ARG A 76 0.54 -10.86 4.24
N LYS A 77 1.56 -11.68 4.49
CA LYS A 77 1.71 -12.38 5.78
C LYS A 77 1.81 -11.42 6.96
N LEU A 78 2.40 -10.25 6.75
CA LEU A 78 2.57 -9.27 7.82
C LEU A 78 1.27 -8.54 8.19
N VAL A 79 0.32 -8.40 7.26
CA VAL A 79 -0.79 -7.45 7.44
C VAL A 79 -2.18 -8.02 7.16
N ALA A 80 -2.32 -9.08 6.36
CA ALA A 80 -3.63 -9.52 5.87
C ALA A 80 -4.60 -9.88 6.99
N HIS A 81 -4.12 -10.44 8.09
CA HIS A 81 -4.95 -10.81 9.24
C HIS A 81 -5.55 -9.59 9.97
N THR A 82 -5.00 -8.40 9.76
CA THR A 82 -5.50 -7.17 10.37
C THR A 82 -6.63 -6.52 9.55
N PHE A 83 -6.85 -6.98 8.32
CA PHE A 83 -7.82 -6.36 7.40
C PHE A 83 -9.25 -6.61 7.84
N ASP A 84 -10.06 -5.55 7.78
CA ASP A 84 -11.51 -5.62 7.90
C ASP A 84 -12.10 -5.44 6.50
N GLY A 85 -12.36 -6.56 5.84
CA GLY A 85 -12.79 -6.57 4.45
C GLY A 85 -11.65 -6.58 3.46
N THR A 86 -11.99 -6.44 2.18
CA THR A 86 -11.03 -6.45 1.07
C THR A 86 -10.53 -5.05 0.77
N PRO A 87 -9.21 -4.83 0.69
CA PRO A 87 -8.68 -3.52 0.27
C PRO A 87 -9.17 -3.12 -1.12
N GLU A 88 -9.41 -1.83 -1.31
CA GLU A 88 -9.74 -1.24 -2.60
C GLU A 88 -8.51 -0.56 -3.17
N VAL A 89 -8.08 -0.98 -4.36
CA VAL A 89 -6.85 -0.51 -4.99
C VAL A 89 -7.15 0.11 -6.33
N GLU A 90 -6.59 1.30 -6.58
CA GLU A 90 -6.62 1.92 -7.90
C GLU A 90 -5.29 2.62 -8.18
N HIS A 91 -5.06 2.95 -9.43
CA HIS A 91 -3.91 3.72 -9.86
C HIS A 91 -4.38 5.03 -10.46
N VAL A 92 -3.67 6.11 -10.13
CA VAL A 92 -3.96 7.44 -10.67
C VAL A 92 -2.70 8.03 -11.28
N SER A 93 -2.88 8.92 -12.24
CA SER A 93 -1.79 9.71 -12.81
C SER A 93 -2.12 11.19 -12.67
N GLU A 94 -1.10 12.02 -12.50
CA GLU A 94 -1.31 13.46 -12.38
C GLU A 94 -1.78 14.03 -13.72
N VAL A 95 -2.92 14.72 -13.71
CA VAL A 95 -3.47 15.38 -14.91
C VAL A 95 -3.08 16.85 -14.92
N LEU A 96 -3.03 17.47 -13.75
CA LEU A 96 -2.75 18.89 -13.60
C LEU A 96 -2.09 19.14 -12.27
N LYS A 97 -0.95 19.81 -12.29
CA LYS A 97 -0.35 20.40 -11.10
C LYS A 97 -0.57 21.89 -11.14
N ALA A 98 -1.49 22.40 -10.35
CA ALA A 98 -1.90 23.78 -10.42
C ALA A 98 -0.89 24.74 -9.75
N PHE A 99 -0.13 24.26 -8.79
CA PHE A 99 0.93 25.03 -8.12
C PHE A 99 1.92 24.13 -7.38
#